data_7bc566f158ff9a5b61d402d66cdd46d0
#
_entry.id   7bc566f158ff9a5b61d402d66cdd46d0
#
_cell.length_a   1.000
_cell.length_b   1.000
_cell.length_c   1.000
_cell.angle_alpha   90.00
_cell.angle_beta   90.00
_cell.angle_gamma   90.00
#
_symmetry.space_group_name_H-M   'P 1'
#
loop_
_entity.id
_entity.type
_entity.pdbx_description
1 polymer ?
#
loop_
_entity_poly.entity_id
_entity_poly.type
_entity_poly.pdbx_seq_one_letter_code
_entity_poly.pdbx_strand_id
1 'polypeptide(L)'
;MHRKKHIWCAVMIFLIAAFDQITKYFAVKNLKGSEPVDFIKGFIRFNYAENTGMAFSLFGGARWIFVAVTAVACAAALWYIFSNRCKSLWLYWSIAVIAAGGIGNLIDRALYGFVVDFIEPVFVDFAVFNIADCAVTLGAISLVAYLVVDLFKSDKDNQKKPEKGDNPCE
;
A
#
# COMPACT_ATOMS: atom_id res chain seq x y z
N MET A 1 -26.25 6.44 -2.37
CA MET A 1 -25.06 6.13 -3.21
C MET A 1 -23.82 5.82 -2.38
N HIS A 2 -23.55 6.50 -1.26
CA HIS A 2 -22.37 6.29 -0.41
C HIS A 2 -22.23 4.88 0.18
N ARG A 3 -23.33 4.28 0.66
CA ARG A 3 -23.31 2.93 1.28
C ARG A 3 -22.79 1.84 0.34
N LYS A 4 -23.19 1.86 -0.94
CA LYS A 4 -22.71 0.87 -1.93
C LYS A 4 -21.18 1.01 -2.17
N LYS A 5 -20.67 2.25 -2.25
CA LYS A 5 -19.23 2.52 -2.42
C LYS A 5 -18.40 1.92 -1.28
N HIS A 6 -18.84 2.09 -0.04
CA HIS A 6 -18.13 1.54 1.13
C HIS A 6 -18.16 0.01 1.17
N ILE A 7 -19.28 -0.62 0.76
CA ILE A 7 -19.36 -2.08 0.66
C ILE A 7 -18.33 -2.60 -0.36
N TRP A 8 -18.31 -2.04 -1.57
CA TRP A 8 -17.35 -2.45 -2.60
C TRP A 8 -15.89 -2.21 -2.18
N CYS A 9 -15.63 -1.12 -1.45
CA CYS A 9 -14.31 -0.84 -0.90
C CYS A 9 -13.90 -1.90 0.13
N ALA A 10 -14.78 -2.23 1.08
CA ALA A 10 -14.51 -3.27 2.07
C ALA A 10 -14.28 -4.64 1.42
N VAL A 11 -15.07 -4.99 0.41
CA VAL A 11 -14.88 -6.23 -0.38
C VAL A 11 -13.54 -6.23 -1.10
N MET A 12 -13.14 -5.12 -1.74
CA MET A 12 -11.85 -5.02 -2.41
C MET A 12 -10.68 -5.15 -1.43
N ILE A 13 -10.73 -4.45 -0.29
CA ILE A 13 -9.70 -4.55 0.76
C ILE A 13 -9.58 -6.00 1.23
N PHE A 14 -10.71 -6.65 1.51
CA PHE A 14 -10.74 -8.06 1.92
C PHE A 14 -10.16 -8.98 0.85
N LEU A 15 -10.53 -8.81 -0.41
CA LEU A 15 -10.04 -9.66 -1.51
C LEU A 15 -8.53 -9.51 -1.73
N ILE A 16 -7.99 -8.30 -1.69
CA ILE A 16 -6.54 -8.05 -1.83
C ILE A 16 -5.80 -8.69 -0.65
N ALA A 17 -6.22 -8.45 0.59
CA ALA A 17 -5.59 -9.02 1.76
C ALA A 17 -5.70 -10.55 1.80
N ALA A 18 -6.85 -11.12 1.43
CA ALA A 18 -7.03 -12.57 1.34
C ALA A 18 -6.14 -13.18 0.25
N PHE A 19 -6.05 -12.56 -0.91
CA PHE A 19 -5.19 -13.03 -2.00
C PHE A 19 -3.71 -12.99 -1.59
N ASP A 20 -3.25 -11.92 -0.92
CA ASP A 20 -1.91 -11.84 -0.36
C ASP A 20 -1.65 -12.99 0.63
N GLN A 21 -2.53 -13.22 1.58
CA GLN A 21 -2.37 -14.28 2.58
C GLN A 21 -2.41 -15.70 1.96
N ILE A 22 -3.25 -15.91 0.95
CA ILE A 22 -3.30 -17.19 0.23
C ILE A 22 -1.97 -17.44 -0.51
N THR A 23 -1.44 -16.43 -1.21
CA THR A 23 -0.17 -16.57 -1.93
C THR A 23 1.01 -16.80 -0.98
N LYS A 24 1.05 -16.12 0.15
CA LYS A 24 2.03 -16.33 1.23
C LYS A 24 1.94 -17.74 1.83
N TYR A 25 0.72 -18.24 2.06
CA TYR A 25 0.53 -19.61 2.52
C TYR A 25 1.14 -20.63 1.55
N PHE A 26 0.92 -20.47 0.24
CA PHE A 26 1.51 -21.35 -0.77
C PHE A 26 3.04 -21.17 -0.86
N ALA A 27 3.54 -19.95 -0.70
CA ALA A 27 4.99 -19.68 -0.64
C ALA A 27 5.65 -20.42 0.54
N VAL A 28 5.07 -20.31 1.74
CA VAL A 28 5.56 -21.06 2.92
C VAL A 28 5.53 -22.55 2.68
N LYS A 29 4.41 -23.06 2.13
CA LYS A 29 4.23 -24.50 1.95
C LYS A 29 5.19 -25.12 0.92
N ASN A 30 5.50 -24.40 -0.16
CA ASN A 30 6.19 -24.98 -1.31
C ASN A 30 7.63 -24.46 -1.50
N LEU A 31 7.96 -23.29 -0.94
CA LEU A 31 9.26 -22.65 -1.17
C LEU A 31 10.15 -22.63 0.08
N LYS A 32 9.57 -22.72 1.29
CA LYS A 32 10.37 -22.68 2.52
C LYS A 32 11.27 -23.92 2.60
N GLY A 33 12.60 -23.68 2.61
CA GLY A 33 13.61 -24.76 2.63
C GLY A 33 13.88 -25.42 1.28
N SER A 34 13.31 -24.87 0.20
CA SER A 34 13.57 -25.33 -1.17
C SER A 34 14.46 -24.34 -1.92
N GLU A 35 15.10 -24.80 -3.00
CA GLU A 35 15.81 -23.91 -3.92
C GLU A 35 14.83 -22.98 -4.64
N PRO A 36 15.25 -21.75 -4.98
CA PRO A 36 14.43 -20.82 -5.75
C PRO A 36 13.98 -21.40 -7.08
N VAL A 37 12.74 -21.14 -7.49
CA VAL A 37 12.12 -21.66 -8.71
C VAL A 37 11.89 -20.53 -9.73
N ASP A 38 12.47 -20.66 -10.93
CA ASP A 38 12.23 -19.69 -12.00
C ASP A 38 10.76 -19.74 -12.46
N PHE A 39 10.07 -18.62 -12.29
CA PHE A 39 8.73 -18.41 -12.86
C PHE A 39 8.81 -17.88 -14.29
N ILE A 40 9.61 -16.84 -14.50
CA ILE A 40 9.99 -16.34 -15.82
C ILE A 40 11.50 -16.29 -15.86
N LYS A 41 12.13 -17.22 -16.59
CA LYS A 41 13.57 -17.38 -16.65
C LYS A 41 14.29 -16.07 -16.97
N GLY A 42 15.24 -15.71 -16.12
CA GLY A 42 16.01 -14.46 -16.27
C GLY A 42 15.27 -13.20 -15.88
N PHE A 43 14.01 -13.28 -15.41
CA PHE A 43 13.22 -12.11 -15.06
C PHE A 43 12.63 -12.17 -13.65
N ILE A 44 11.87 -13.22 -13.33
CA ILE A 44 11.24 -13.40 -12.01
C ILE A 44 11.44 -14.83 -11.56
N ARG A 45 11.84 -15.02 -10.31
CA ARG A 45 11.82 -16.31 -9.64
C ARG A 45 11.05 -16.24 -8.32
N PHE A 46 10.56 -17.36 -7.86
CA PHE A 46 9.98 -17.50 -6.55
C PHE A 46 11.06 -17.97 -5.58
N ASN A 47 11.32 -17.16 -4.57
CA ASN A 47 12.34 -17.38 -3.54
C ASN A 47 11.76 -16.99 -2.17
N TYR A 48 11.69 -17.94 -1.24
CA TYR A 48 11.15 -17.68 0.09
C TYR A 48 12.12 -16.84 0.93
N ALA A 49 11.61 -15.74 1.48
CA ALA A 49 12.35 -14.89 2.40
C ALA A 49 11.48 -14.45 3.59
N GLU A 50 12.07 -14.42 4.79
CA GLU A 50 11.46 -13.89 6.00
C GLU A 50 11.96 -12.45 6.22
N ASN A 51 11.11 -11.48 5.92
CA ASN A 51 11.45 -10.06 6.04
C ASN A 51 11.14 -9.53 7.45
N THR A 52 12.15 -9.50 8.28
CA THR A 52 12.07 -8.94 9.65
C THR A 52 12.17 -7.42 9.67
N GLY A 53 12.34 -6.76 8.50
CA GLY A 53 12.64 -5.33 8.42
C GLY A 53 14.12 -5.07 8.75
N MET A 54 15.04 -5.46 7.85
CA MET A 54 16.51 -5.45 8.07
C MET A 54 17.10 -4.12 8.57
N ALA A 55 16.50 -2.97 8.27
CA ALA A 55 16.90 -1.69 8.83
C ALA A 55 16.81 -1.65 10.38
N PHE A 56 16.20 -2.66 10.99
CA PHE A 56 15.81 -2.66 12.40
C PHE A 56 16.30 -3.88 13.20
N SER A 57 17.06 -4.78 12.61
CA SER A 57 17.81 -5.80 13.34
C SER A 57 18.78 -5.19 14.36
N LEU A 58 19.10 -3.90 14.21
CA LEU A 58 19.86 -3.10 15.18
C LEU A 58 19.05 -2.75 16.45
N PHE A 59 17.72 -2.85 16.42
CA PHE A 59 16.85 -2.54 17.54
C PHE A 59 16.07 -3.80 17.94
N GLY A 60 16.68 -4.65 18.75
CA GLY A 60 16.02 -5.82 19.33
C GLY A 60 14.68 -5.40 19.96
N GLY A 61 13.56 -5.95 19.47
CA GLY A 61 12.21 -5.64 19.96
C GLY A 61 11.37 -4.69 19.08
N ALA A 62 11.89 -4.21 17.96
CA ALA A 62 11.19 -3.26 17.08
C ALA A 62 9.90 -3.82 16.42
N ARG A 63 9.65 -5.14 16.47
CA ARG A 63 8.43 -5.78 15.93
C ARG A 63 7.16 -5.02 16.31
N TRP A 64 6.96 -4.78 17.59
CA TRP A 64 5.73 -4.16 18.10
C TRP A 64 5.60 -2.69 17.72
N ILE A 65 6.71 -1.99 17.52
CA ILE A 65 6.70 -0.61 17.00
C ILE A 65 6.17 -0.61 15.57
N PHE A 66 6.63 -1.53 14.71
CA PHE A 66 6.12 -1.65 13.33
C PHE A 66 4.66 -2.06 13.27
N VAL A 67 4.27 -3.03 14.09
CA VAL A 67 2.87 -3.43 14.23
C VAL A 67 2.02 -2.23 14.63
N ALA A 68 2.44 -1.47 15.64
CA ALA A 68 1.71 -0.30 16.11
C ALA A 68 1.62 0.80 15.04
N VAL A 69 2.74 1.17 14.43
CA VAL A 69 2.76 2.22 13.39
C VAL A 69 1.91 1.82 12.19
N THR A 70 2.05 0.59 11.69
CA THR A 70 1.26 0.11 10.55
C THR A 70 -0.23 0.00 10.92
N ALA A 71 -0.55 -0.48 12.12
CA ALA A 71 -1.93 -0.55 12.60
C ALA A 71 -2.58 0.84 12.70
N VAL A 72 -1.87 1.83 13.25
CA VAL A 72 -2.35 3.22 13.32
C VAL A 72 -2.54 3.81 11.92
N ALA A 73 -1.59 3.59 11.01
CA ALA A 73 -1.70 4.06 9.63
C ALA A 73 -2.91 3.43 8.90
N CYS A 74 -3.10 2.10 9.02
CA CYS A 74 -4.25 1.40 8.46
C CYS A 74 -5.57 1.90 9.08
N ALA A 75 -5.62 2.06 10.41
CA ALA A 75 -6.79 2.58 11.11
C ALA A 75 -7.15 4.01 10.65
N ALA A 76 -6.16 4.89 10.51
CA ALA A 76 -6.34 6.25 10.01
C ALA A 76 -6.85 6.26 8.56
N ALA A 77 -6.28 5.41 7.68
CA ALA A 77 -6.71 5.25 6.30
C ALA A 77 -8.17 4.77 6.22
N LEU A 78 -8.53 3.74 6.97
CA LEU A 78 -9.89 3.21 7.04
C LEU A 78 -10.86 4.26 7.60
N TRP A 79 -10.50 4.94 8.67
CA TRP A 79 -11.31 6.02 9.22
C TRP A 79 -11.56 7.12 8.19
N TYR A 80 -10.52 7.57 7.47
CA TYR A 80 -10.65 8.58 6.43
C TYR A 80 -11.58 8.12 5.29
N ILE A 81 -11.43 6.88 4.82
CA ILE A 81 -12.27 6.25 3.79
C ILE A 81 -13.74 6.23 4.22
N PHE A 82 -14.02 5.73 5.44
CA PHE A 82 -15.39 5.50 5.91
C PHE A 82 -16.06 6.74 6.53
N SER A 83 -15.30 7.80 6.83
CA SER A 83 -15.84 9.07 7.36
C SER A 83 -16.55 9.95 6.33
N ASN A 84 -16.65 9.53 5.07
CA ASN A 84 -17.19 10.30 3.95
C ASN A 84 -16.50 11.66 3.68
N ARG A 85 -15.31 11.89 4.24
CA ARG A 85 -14.53 13.11 4.03
C ARG A 85 -13.82 13.15 2.67
N CYS A 86 -13.58 11.98 2.09
CA CYS A 86 -12.91 11.87 0.80
C CYS A 86 -13.86 12.21 -0.35
N LYS A 87 -13.63 13.37 -0.98
CA LYS A 87 -14.45 13.91 -2.09
C LYS A 87 -14.04 13.30 -3.44
N SER A 88 -12.78 12.98 -3.63
CA SER A 88 -12.26 12.39 -4.86
C SER A 88 -12.37 10.88 -4.84
N LEU A 89 -12.96 10.29 -5.87
CA LEU A 89 -12.99 8.83 -6.03
C LEU A 89 -11.59 8.26 -6.30
N TRP A 90 -10.75 8.99 -7.00
CA TRP A 90 -9.37 8.55 -7.27
C TRP A 90 -8.58 8.44 -5.95
N LEU A 91 -8.57 9.50 -5.14
CA LEU A 91 -7.93 9.48 -3.82
C LEU A 91 -8.50 8.36 -2.93
N TYR A 92 -9.81 8.18 -2.94
CA TYR A 92 -10.50 7.15 -2.17
C TYR A 92 -9.98 5.73 -2.48
N TRP A 93 -9.90 5.37 -3.76
CA TRP A 93 -9.44 4.04 -4.16
C TRP A 93 -7.94 3.86 -3.98
N SER A 94 -7.13 4.90 -4.19
CA SER A 94 -5.68 4.84 -3.92
C SER A 94 -5.39 4.50 -2.45
N ILE A 95 -6.04 5.21 -1.52
CA ILE A 95 -5.89 4.95 -0.08
C ILE A 95 -6.40 3.55 0.29
N ALA A 96 -7.49 3.09 -0.33
CA ALA A 96 -8.05 1.77 -0.07
C ALA A 96 -7.10 0.63 -0.49
N VAL A 97 -6.42 0.77 -1.63
CA VAL A 97 -5.42 -0.21 -2.10
C VAL A 97 -4.19 -0.22 -1.19
N ILE A 98 -3.70 0.95 -0.75
CA ILE A 98 -2.61 1.06 0.22
C ILE A 98 -3.00 0.38 1.54
N ALA A 99 -4.20 0.66 2.05
CA ALA A 99 -4.69 0.06 3.29
C ALA A 99 -4.80 -1.47 3.18
N ALA A 100 -5.24 -1.99 2.04
CA ALA A 100 -5.34 -3.43 1.80
C ALA A 100 -3.97 -4.13 1.88
N GLY A 101 -2.94 -3.59 1.21
CA GLY A 101 -1.58 -4.12 1.30
C GLY A 101 -0.99 -3.95 2.70
N GLY A 102 -1.21 -2.79 3.33
CA GLY A 102 -0.80 -2.55 4.72
C GLY A 102 -1.37 -3.60 5.69
N ILE A 103 -2.65 -3.96 5.54
CA ILE A 103 -3.31 -5.00 6.33
C ILE A 103 -2.68 -6.37 6.08
N GLY A 104 -2.39 -6.75 4.82
CA GLY A 104 -1.71 -8.01 4.49
C GLY A 104 -0.39 -8.17 5.24
N ASN A 105 0.48 -7.17 5.17
CA ASN A 105 1.76 -7.19 5.87
C ASN A 105 1.65 -7.00 7.39
N LEU A 106 0.59 -6.36 7.87
CA LEU A 106 0.30 -6.25 9.30
C LEU A 106 -0.08 -7.59 9.91
N ILE A 107 -0.89 -8.40 9.22
CA ILE A 107 -1.28 -9.75 9.66
C ILE A 107 -0.02 -10.60 9.90
N ASP A 108 0.90 -10.64 8.95
CA ASP A 108 2.12 -11.42 9.08
C ASP A 108 2.96 -10.98 10.27
N ARG A 109 3.20 -9.67 10.42
CA ARG A 109 3.98 -9.13 11.54
C ARG A 109 3.31 -9.40 12.89
N ALA A 110 1.99 -9.33 12.96
CA ALA A 110 1.25 -9.60 14.18
C ALA A 110 1.31 -11.08 14.58
N LEU A 111 1.20 -12.00 13.61
CA LEU A 111 1.18 -13.44 13.84
C LEU A 111 2.58 -14.04 13.98
N TYR A 112 3.48 -13.73 13.03
CA TYR A 112 4.78 -14.42 12.89
C TYR A 112 5.96 -13.56 13.34
N GLY A 113 5.84 -12.24 13.34
CA GLY A 113 6.93 -11.29 13.66
C GLY A 113 7.77 -10.88 12.47
N PHE A 114 7.52 -11.44 11.30
CA PHE A 114 8.16 -11.12 10.03
C PHE A 114 7.08 -11.08 8.93
N VAL A 115 7.45 -10.59 7.75
CA VAL A 115 6.62 -10.67 6.55
C VAL A 115 7.15 -11.76 5.66
N VAL A 116 6.25 -12.56 5.08
CA VAL A 116 6.60 -13.56 4.06
C VAL A 116 6.72 -12.90 2.72
N ASP A 117 7.93 -12.91 2.15
CA ASP A 117 8.24 -12.42 0.80
C ASP A 117 8.62 -13.60 -0.09
N PHE A 118 8.28 -13.52 -1.40
CA PHE A 118 8.50 -14.66 -2.29
C PHE A 118 8.67 -14.30 -3.77
N ILE A 119 8.53 -13.05 -4.18
CA ILE A 119 8.73 -12.60 -5.56
C ILE A 119 10.07 -11.91 -5.66
N GLU A 120 11.01 -12.50 -6.43
CA GLU A 120 12.36 -11.98 -6.61
C GLU A 120 12.61 -11.62 -8.07
N PRO A 121 12.89 -10.35 -8.40
CA PRO A 121 13.41 -9.93 -9.70
C PRO A 121 14.86 -10.39 -9.83
N VAL A 122 15.22 -11.06 -10.92
CA VAL A 122 16.61 -11.55 -11.13
C VAL A 122 17.41 -10.70 -12.09
N PHE A 123 16.77 -9.75 -12.80
CA PHE A 123 17.41 -8.86 -13.74
C PHE A 123 17.96 -7.57 -13.10
N VAL A 124 17.66 -7.35 -11.84
CA VAL A 124 18.09 -6.19 -11.03
C VAL A 124 18.30 -6.65 -9.58
N ASP A 125 19.25 -6.04 -8.91
CA ASP A 125 19.43 -6.26 -7.47
C ASP A 125 18.33 -5.52 -6.71
N PHE A 126 17.27 -6.26 -6.38
CA PHE A 126 16.10 -5.75 -5.68
C PHE A 126 15.65 -6.75 -4.61
N ALA A 127 15.14 -6.23 -3.51
CA ALA A 127 14.65 -7.05 -2.42
C ALA A 127 13.49 -7.96 -2.87
N VAL A 128 13.41 -9.16 -2.32
CA VAL A 128 12.24 -10.04 -2.46
C VAL A 128 11.03 -9.34 -1.85
N PHE A 129 9.88 -9.44 -2.49
CA PHE A 129 8.64 -8.77 -2.08
C PHE A 129 7.42 -9.71 -2.24
N ASN A 130 6.23 -9.20 -1.93
CA ASN A 130 4.98 -9.95 -1.96
C ASN A 130 3.84 -9.17 -2.63
N ILE A 131 2.62 -9.75 -2.64
CA ILE A 131 1.43 -9.13 -3.24
C ILE A 131 0.99 -7.88 -2.48
N ALA A 132 1.11 -7.86 -1.15
CA ALA A 132 0.78 -6.69 -0.35
C ALA A 132 1.68 -5.50 -0.68
N ASP A 133 2.98 -5.73 -0.94
CA ASP A 133 3.92 -4.69 -1.36
C ASP A 133 3.58 -4.14 -2.75
N CYS A 134 3.14 -5.01 -3.68
CA CYS A 134 2.61 -4.57 -4.98
C CYS A 134 1.40 -3.64 -4.78
N ALA A 135 0.47 -4.01 -3.90
CA ALA A 135 -0.71 -3.19 -3.62
C ALA A 135 -0.33 -1.83 -3.02
N VAL A 136 0.57 -1.80 -2.01
CA VAL A 136 1.06 -0.56 -1.42
C VAL A 136 1.73 0.32 -2.47
N THR A 137 2.61 -0.25 -3.29
CA THR A 137 3.35 0.49 -4.33
C THR A 137 2.43 1.07 -5.39
N LEU A 138 1.52 0.26 -5.95
CA LEU A 138 0.57 0.73 -6.96
C LEU A 138 -0.39 1.79 -6.39
N GLY A 139 -0.87 1.59 -5.17
CA GLY A 139 -1.69 2.55 -4.46
C GLY A 139 -0.95 3.87 -4.20
N ALA A 140 0.33 3.80 -3.80
CA ALA A 140 1.17 4.98 -3.58
C ALA A 140 1.46 5.74 -4.89
N ILE A 141 1.78 5.05 -5.97
CA ILE A 141 1.96 5.66 -7.31
C ILE A 141 0.66 6.36 -7.73
N SER A 142 -0.49 5.70 -7.57
CA SER A 142 -1.79 6.27 -7.89
C SER A 142 -2.12 7.50 -7.04
N LEU A 143 -1.76 7.48 -5.75
CA LEU A 143 -1.94 8.61 -4.84
C LEU A 143 -1.07 9.80 -5.24
N VAL A 144 0.21 9.56 -5.52
CA VAL A 144 1.14 10.62 -5.98
C VAL A 144 0.66 11.23 -7.30
N ALA A 145 0.24 10.40 -8.26
CA ALA A 145 -0.32 10.87 -9.52
C ALA A 145 -1.57 11.76 -9.29
N TYR A 146 -2.46 11.35 -8.39
CA TYR A 146 -3.60 12.18 -8.00
C TYR A 146 -3.18 13.54 -7.45
N LEU A 147 -2.24 13.56 -6.49
CA LEU A 147 -1.78 14.81 -5.87
C LEU A 147 -1.14 15.75 -6.87
N VAL A 148 -0.33 15.23 -7.79
CA VAL A 148 0.28 16.02 -8.88
C VAL A 148 -0.79 16.65 -9.77
N VAL A 149 -1.78 15.87 -10.20
CA VAL A 149 -2.89 16.38 -11.03
C VAL A 149 -3.72 17.43 -10.29
N ASP A 150 -3.98 17.23 -9.01
CA ASP A 150 -4.76 18.14 -8.17
C ASP A 150 -4.04 19.48 -7.99
N LEU A 151 -2.73 19.48 -7.75
CA LEU A 151 -1.89 20.67 -7.69
C LEU A 151 -1.95 21.49 -8.99
N PHE A 152 -1.77 20.85 -10.14
CA PHE A 152 -1.84 21.56 -11.44
C PHE A 152 -3.22 22.15 -11.75
N LYS A 153 -4.31 21.52 -11.28
CA LYS A 153 -5.65 22.07 -11.40
C LYS A 153 -5.84 23.29 -10.52
N SER A 154 -5.40 23.22 -9.28
CA SER A 154 -5.50 24.32 -8.32
C SER A 154 -4.76 25.57 -8.79
N ASP A 155 -3.57 25.42 -9.36
CA ASP A 155 -2.79 26.53 -9.91
C ASP A 155 -3.50 27.21 -11.09
N LYS A 156 -4.10 26.43 -12.00
CA LYS A 156 -4.87 26.98 -13.12
C LYS A 156 -6.12 27.74 -12.68
N ASP A 157 -6.80 27.28 -11.64
CA ASP A 157 -7.98 27.92 -11.10
C ASP A 157 -7.63 29.22 -10.37
N ASN A 158 -6.48 29.29 -9.70
CA ASN A 158 -5.96 30.50 -9.07
C ASN A 158 -5.56 31.57 -10.09
N GLN A 159 -4.95 31.18 -11.22
CA GLN A 159 -4.59 32.11 -12.30
C GLN A 159 -5.78 32.68 -13.06
N LYS A 160 -6.94 32.01 -13.00
CA LYS A 160 -8.19 32.48 -13.66
C LYS A 160 -9.06 33.41 -12.79
N LYS A 161 -8.75 33.55 -11.49
CA LYS A 161 -9.43 34.52 -10.65
C LYS A 161 -8.90 35.91 -11.01
N PRO A 162 -9.76 36.84 -11.57
CA PRO A 162 -9.33 38.22 -11.77
C PRO A 162 -8.96 38.82 -10.40
N GLU A 163 -7.82 39.52 -10.35
CA GLU A 163 -7.49 40.38 -9.24
C GLU A 163 -8.75 41.23 -8.95
N LYS A 164 -9.32 41.07 -7.77
CA LYS A 164 -10.26 42.03 -7.25
C LYS A 164 -9.50 43.34 -7.17
N GLY A 165 -9.74 44.21 -8.15
CA GLY A 165 -9.18 45.55 -8.17
C GLY A 165 -9.41 46.19 -6.83
N ASP A 166 -8.34 46.48 -6.10
CA ASP A 166 -8.32 47.54 -5.15
C ASP A 166 -8.71 48.80 -5.94
N ASN A 167 -9.94 49.25 -5.83
CA ASN A 167 -10.26 50.60 -6.13
C ASN A 167 -9.82 51.45 -4.93
N PRO A 168 -8.69 52.15 -5.00
CA PRO A 168 -8.43 53.25 -4.10
C PRO A 168 -9.06 54.47 -4.72
N CYS A 169 -10.05 55.03 -4.07
CA CYS A 169 -10.59 56.39 -4.27
C CYS A 169 -12.13 56.40 -4.37
N GLU A 170 -12.79 56.70 -3.26
CA GLU A 170 -13.45 57.99 -3.06
C GLU A 170 -13.87 58.10 -1.60
#